data_8e61d624619c03eea1f7ae8ba467592b
#
_entry.id   8e61d624619c03eea1f7ae8ba467592b
#
_cell.length_a   1.000
_cell.length_b   1.000
_cell.length_c   1.000
_cell.angle_alpha   90.00
_cell.angle_beta   90.00
_cell.angle_gamma   90.00
#
_symmetry.space_group_name_H-M   'P 1'
#
loop_
_entity.id
_entity.type
_entity.pdbx_description
1 polymer ?
#
loop_
_entity_poly.entity_id
_entity_poly.type
_entity_poly.pdbx_seq_one_letter_code
_entity_poly.pdbx_strand_id
1 'polypeptide(L)'
;MYKAVLDAGWDGEWFLRAYDAESRKVGSHECEDGQIYIEPQGFCVMAGIGVKEGLAQKAMDSVEKILDTKYGIMILQPAYRSYHLELGEVSSYPPGYKENAGIFCHNNPWVSIAETVIDDKNRAFETYKKICPAYLEEISEIHRTEPYVYSQMIAGKDAARFGEAKNSWLTGTAAWTFTSISQYLSLIHISEPTRP
;
A
#
# COMPACT_ATOMS: atom_id res chain seq x y z
N MET A 1 -22.57 6.56 -2.56
CA MET A 1 -21.11 6.41 -2.63
C MET A 1 -20.70 4.96 -2.88
N TYR A 2 -21.03 3.96 -2.04
CA TYR A 2 -20.68 2.54 -2.19
C TYR A 2 -20.90 2.02 -3.62
N LYS A 3 -22.16 2.08 -4.11
CA LYS A 3 -22.50 1.62 -5.46
C LYS A 3 -21.70 2.33 -6.57
N ALA A 4 -21.49 3.63 -6.44
CA ALA A 4 -20.74 4.39 -7.45
C ALA A 4 -19.27 3.94 -7.56
N VAL A 5 -18.64 3.56 -6.44
CA VAL A 5 -17.28 3.01 -6.45
C VAL A 5 -17.25 1.65 -7.13
N LEU A 6 -18.24 0.79 -6.89
CA LEU A 6 -18.30 -0.51 -7.56
C LEU A 6 -18.58 -0.38 -9.06
N ASP A 7 -19.50 0.52 -9.44
CA ASP A 7 -19.94 0.68 -10.83
C ASP A 7 -18.88 1.40 -11.71
N ALA A 8 -18.16 2.37 -11.16
CA ALA A 8 -17.24 3.21 -11.92
C ALA A 8 -15.77 3.12 -11.46
N GLY A 9 -15.50 2.60 -10.29
CA GLY A 9 -14.15 2.53 -9.72
C GLY A 9 -13.52 1.15 -9.76
N TRP A 10 -14.20 0.11 -10.28
CA TRP A 10 -13.67 -1.25 -10.37
C TRP A 10 -13.13 -1.55 -11.77
N ASP A 11 -11.90 -2.01 -11.88
CA ASP A 11 -11.19 -2.27 -13.14
C ASP A 11 -11.05 -3.78 -13.48
N GLY A 12 -11.87 -4.62 -12.85
CA GLY A 12 -11.88 -6.08 -13.06
C GLY A 12 -11.07 -6.88 -12.05
N GLU A 13 -9.91 -6.39 -11.62
CA GLU A 13 -9.06 -7.04 -10.62
C GLU A 13 -8.69 -6.13 -9.43
N TRP A 14 -8.80 -4.79 -9.57
CA TRP A 14 -8.52 -3.81 -8.53
C TRP A 14 -9.35 -2.54 -8.68
N PHE A 15 -9.29 -1.65 -7.69
CA PHE A 15 -9.94 -0.34 -7.73
C PHE A 15 -9.07 0.69 -8.45
N LEU A 16 -9.70 1.48 -9.32
CA LEU A 16 -9.06 2.62 -10.02
C LEU A 16 -8.57 3.67 -9.02
N ARG A 17 -7.52 4.38 -9.40
CA ARG A 17 -7.02 5.54 -8.64
C ARG A 17 -7.91 6.76 -8.80
N ALA A 18 -8.25 7.09 -10.03
CA ALA A 18 -9.01 8.28 -10.40
C ALA A 18 -9.46 8.24 -11.87
N TYR A 19 -10.15 9.28 -12.28
CA TYR A 19 -10.30 9.70 -13.67
C TYR A 19 -9.62 11.06 -13.84
N ASP A 20 -8.95 11.28 -14.97
CA ASP A 20 -8.36 12.56 -15.30
C ASP A 20 -9.40 13.56 -15.84
N ALA A 21 -8.95 14.77 -16.21
CA ALA A 21 -9.84 15.83 -16.71
C ALA A 21 -10.56 15.47 -18.03
N GLU A 22 -10.01 14.56 -18.81
CA GLU A 22 -10.59 14.01 -20.05
C GLU A 22 -11.38 12.73 -19.81
N SER A 23 -11.64 12.36 -18.56
CA SER A 23 -12.35 11.13 -18.16
C SER A 23 -11.61 9.83 -18.54
N ARG A 24 -10.29 9.88 -18.73
CA ARG A 24 -9.48 8.69 -18.89
C ARG A 24 -9.18 8.07 -17.53
N LYS A 25 -9.13 6.76 -17.46
CA LYS A 25 -8.84 6.04 -16.22
C LYS A 25 -7.38 6.25 -15.81
N VAL A 26 -7.17 6.42 -14.50
CA VAL A 26 -5.86 6.40 -13.84
C VAL A 26 -5.84 5.24 -12.87
N GLY A 27 -4.81 4.41 -12.92
CA GLY A 27 -4.74 3.19 -12.10
C GLY A 27 -5.52 2.03 -12.71
N SER A 28 -5.52 1.90 -14.03
CA SER A 28 -6.18 0.85 -14.80
C SER A 28 -5.17 -0.06 -15.48
N HIS A 29 -5.55 -1.31 -15.70
CA HIS A 29 -4.80 -2.23 -16.58
C HIS A 29 -4.65 -1.72 -18.03
N GLU A 30 -5.48 -0.74 -18.43
CA GLU A 30 -5.41 -0.08 -19.73
C GLU A 30 -4.26 0.95 -19.82
N CYS A 31 -3.69 1.37 -18.68
CA CYS A 31 -2.58 2.32 -18.63
C CYS A 31 -1.25 1.64 -18.99
N GLU A 32 -0.32 2.38 -19.61
CA GLU A 32 1.03 1.90 -19.86
C GLU A 32 1.84 1.82 -18.56
N ASP A 33 1.85 2.91 -17.80
CA ASP A 33 2.47 3.03 -16.47
C ASP A 33 1.39 3.29 -15.40
N GLY A 34 1.67 3.08 -14.13
CA GLY A 34 0.74 3.35 -13.05
C GLY A 34 -0.57 2.59 -13.14
N GLN A 35 -0.52 1.29 -13.43
CA GLN A 35 -1.72 0.45 -13.60
C GLN A 35 -2.45 0.17 -12.30
N ILE A 36 -1.72 -0.05 -11.22
CA ILE A 36 -2.29 -0.30 -9.90
C ILE A 36 -1.64 0.61 -8.86
N TYR A 37 -2.45 1.16 -7.95
CA TYR A 37 -2.04 2.00 -6.82
C TYR A 37 -2.51 1.40 -5.51
N ILE A 38 -1.68 1.50 -4.47
CA ILE A 38 -1.96 0.93 -3.14
C ILE A 38 -3.14 1.63 -2.44
N GLU A 39 -3.26 2.96 -2.59
CA GLU A 39 -4.21 3.77 -1.82
C GLU A 39 -5.67 3.37 -2.04
N PRO A 40 -6.18 3.26 -3.29
CA PRO A 40 -7.56 2.86 -3.48
C PRO A 40 -7.83 1.43 -3.00
N GLN A 41 -6.86 0.53 -3.09
CA GLN A 41 -7.04 -0.83 -2.59
C GLN A 41 -7.20 -0.82 -1.06
N GLY A 42 -6.26 -0.20 -0.34
CA GLY A 42 -6.31 -0.09 1.10
C GLY A 42 -7.59 0.59 1.59
N PHE A 43 -7.90 1.80 1.09
CA PHE A 43 -9.04 2.57 1.58
C PHE A 43 -10.41 1.99 1.21
N CYS A 44 -10.58 1.45 0.01
CA CYS A 44 -11.84 0.82 -0.36
C CYS A 44 -12.15 -0.38 0.53
N VAL A 45 -11.15 -1.24 0.76
CA VAL A 45 -11.34 -2.43 1.60
C VAL A 45 -11.52 -2.05 3.07
N MET A 46 -10.74 -1.11 3.61
CA MET A 46 -10.94 -0.56 4.96
C MET A 46 -12.35 -0.01 5.16
N ALA A 47 -12.95 0.59 4.13
CA ALA A 47 -14.32 1.09 4.14
C ALA A 47 -15.38 -0.02 3.92
N GLY A 48 -14.97 -1.27 3.81
CA GLY A 48 -15.86 -2.41 3.57
C GLY A 48 -16.39 -2.51 2.13
N ILE A 49 -15.83 -1.72 1.18
CA ILE A 49 -16.26 -1.73 -0.22
C ILE A 49 -15.74 -2.99 -0.91
N GLY A 50 -16.66 -3.71 -1.56
CA GLY A 50 -16.36 -4.93 -2.31
C GLY A 50 -16.14 -6.19 -1.44
N VAL A 51 -16.28 -6.10 -0.12
CA VAL A 51 -16.11 -7.26 0.78
C VAL A 51 -17.19 -8.31 0.51
N LYS A 52 -18.46 -7.89 0.45
CA LYS A 52 -19.59 -8.80 0.22
C LYS A 52 -19.59 -9.42 -1.18
N GLU A 53 -19.06 -8.70 -2.14
CA GLU A 53 -18.97 -9.10 -3.54
C GLU A 53 -17.72 -9.94 -3.85
N GLY A 54 -16.81 -10.12 -2.89
CA GLY A 54 -15.54 -10.81 -3.09
C GLY A 54 -14.50 -9.98 -3.86
N LEU A 55 -14.79 -8.70 -4.16
CA LEU A 55 -13.90 -7.81 -4.90
C LEU A 55 -12.73 -7.33 -4.03
N ALA A 56 -12.98 -7.15 -2.73
CA ALA A 56 -11.95 -6.80 -1.77
C ALA A 56 -10.82 -7.85 -1.73
N GLN A 57 -11.17 -9.14 -1.74
CA GLN A 57 -10.18 -10.22 -1.81
C GLN A 57 -9.35 -10.13 -3.09
N LYS A 58 -9.99 -9.96 -4.26
CA LYS A 58 -9.29 -9.81 -5.54
C LYS A 58 -8.34 -8.61 -5.55
N ALA A 59 -8.78 -7.48 -4.98
CA ALA A 59 -7.94 -6.29 -4.88
C ALA A 59 -6.69 -6.54 -4.03
N MET A 60 -6.83 -7.21 -2.88
CA MET A 60 -5.69 -7.56 -2.01
C MET A 60 -4.79 -8.61 -2.65
N ASP A 61 -5.33 -9.57 -3.39
CA ASP A 61 -4.53 -10.54 -4.16
C ASP A 61 -3.73 -9.85 -5.29
N SER A 62 -4.30 -8.81 -5.92
CA SER A 62 -3.59 -7.99 -6.91
C SER A 62 -2.48 -7.16 -6.27
N VAL A 63 -2.70 -6.61 -5.07
CA VAL A 63 -1.66 -5.93 -4.28
C VAL A 63 -0.51 -6.88 -3.99
N GLU A 64 -0.78 -8.07 -3.46
CA GLU A 64 0.24 -9.08 -3.17
C GLU A 64 1.02 -9.46 -4.43
N LYS A 65 0.33 -9.75 -5.51
CA LYS A 65 0.95 -10.21 -6.77
C LYS A 65 1.81 -9.15 -7.45
N ILE A 66 1.40 -7.88 -7.42
CA ILE A 66 1.98 -6.82 -8.27
C ILE A 66 2.83 -5.83 -7.46
N LEU A 67 2.35 -5.43 -6.27
CA LEU A 67 2.96 -4.37 -5.47
C LEU A 67 3.84 -4.89 -4.35
N ASP A 68 3.60 -6.10 -3.85
CA ASP A 68 4.33 -6.62 -2.71
C ASP A 68 5.78 -6.96 -3.03
N THR A 69 6.65 -6.68 -2.07
CA THR A 69 8.08 -7.00 -2.12
C THR A 69 8.56 -7.50 -0.76
N LYS A 70 9.77 -7.99 -0.71
CA LYS A 70 10.39 -8.41 0.56
C LYS A 70 10.64 -7.25 1.56
N TYR A 71 10.57 -5.98 1.10
CA TYR A 71 10.84 -4.80 1.93
C TYR A 71 9.59 -3.95 2.21
N GLY A 72 8.42 -4.38 1.75
CA GLY A 72 7.15 -3.70 1.86
C GLY A 72 6.42 -3.59 0.54
N ILE A 73 5.28 -2.94 0.54
CA ILE A 73 4.37 -2.82 -0.59
C ILE A 73 4.64 -1.49 -1.30
N MET A 74 4.92 -1.54 -2.61
CA MET A 74 5.14 -0.36 -3.45
C MET A 74 3.84 0.43 -3.63
N ILE A 75 4.00 1.74 -3.81
CA ILE A 75 2.84 2.64 -3.94
C ILE A 75 2.07 2.42 -5.24
N LEU A 76 2.77 2.10 -6.32
CA LEU A 76 2.19 1.83 -7.64
C LEU A 76 3.09 0.93 -8.50
N GLN A 77 2.54 0.36 -9.57
CA GLN A 77 3.25 -0.34 -10.62
C GLN A 77 2.46 -0.32 -11.95
N PRO A 78 3.14 -0.37 -13.12
CA PRO A 78 4.56 -0.07 -13.36
C PRO A 78 4.94 1.36 -12.99
N ALA A 79 6.24 1.60 -12.74
CA ALA A 79 6.75 2.95 -12.48
C ALA A 79 6.62 3.83 -13.73
N TYR A 80 6.32 5.12 -13.54
CA TYR A 80 6.34 6.10 -14.61
C TYR A 80 7.76 6.31 -15.13
N ARG A 81 7.94 6.18 -16.45
CA ARG A 81 9.22 6.33 -17.14
C ARG A 81 9.42 7.71 -17.75
N SER A 82 8.34 8.49 -17.87
CA SER A 82 8.33 9.85 -18.39
C SER A 82 7.45 10.74 -17.53
N TYR A 83 7.67 12.05 -17.63
CA TYR A 83 6.83 13.02 -16.92
C TYR A 83 5.49 13.19 -17.63
N HIS A 84 4.41 13.06 -16.88
CA HIS A 84 3.02 13.23 -17.28
C HIS A 84 2.45 14.47 -16.61
N LEU A 85 2.28 15.54 -17.39
CA LEU A 85 1.80 16.83 -16.88
C LEU A 85 0.42 16.71 -16.19
N GLU A 86 -0.45 15.88 -16.77
CA GLU A 86 -1.81 15.62 -16.27
C GLU A 86 -1.86 14.88 -14.94
N LEU A 87 -0.79 14.17 -14.57
CA LEU A 87 -0.66 13.41 -13.32
C LEU A 87 0.16 14.16 -12.27
N GLY A 88 0.87 15.22 -12.67
CA GLY A 88 1.68 16.03 -11.79
C GLY A 88 2.91 15.31 -11.22
N GLU A 89 3.27 15.63 -9.98
CA GLU A 89 4.54 15.22 -9.37
C GLU A 89 4.74 13.72 -9.26
N VAL A 90 3.70 12.90 -9.22
CA VAL A 90 3.83 11.43 -9.11
C VAL A 90 4.76 10.86 -10.18
N SER A 91 4.72 11.42 -11.38
CA SER A 91 5.54 11.01 -12.53
C SER A 91 6.89 11.73 -12.63
N SER A 92 7.20 12.69 -11.75
CA SER A 92 8.45 13.46 -11.78
C SER A 92 9.60 12.79 -11.03
N TYR A 93 9.31 11.91 -10.09
CA TYR A 93 10.34 11.21 -9.33
C TYR A 93 10.97 10.09 -10.16
N PRO A 94 12.25 9.77 -9.93
CA PRO A 94 12.87 8.60 -10.55
C PRO A 94 12.12 7.31 -10.19
N PRO A 95 12.04 6.33 -11.12
CA PRO A 95 11.43 5.03 -10.85
C PRO A 95 11.96 4.37 -9.57
N GLY A 96 11.06 3.88 -8.73
CA GLY A 96 11.35 3.26 -7.44
C GLY A 96 11.56 4.24 -6.29
N TYR A 97 11.35 5.54 -6.49
CA TYR A 97 11.49 6.55 -5.43
C TYR A 97 10.20 7.35 -5.21
N LYS A 98 9.96 7.71 -3.93
CA LYS A 98 8.81 8.51 -3.53
C LYS A 98 7.50 7.92 -4.09
N GLU A 99 6.65 8.77 -4.65
CA GLU A 99 5.36 8.40 -5.21
C GLU A 99 5.47 7.63 -6.53
N ASN A 100 6.66 7.57 -7.15
CA ASN A 100 6.87 6.82 -8.39
C ASN A 100 7.41 5.42 -8.11
N ALA A 101 6.54 4.51 -7.71
CA ALA A 101 6.84 3.11 -7.41
C ALA A 101 7.83 2.87 -6.25
N GLY A 102 8.04 3.84 -5.37
CA GLY A 102 8.68 3.62 -4.07
C GLY A 102 7.78 2.84 -3.12
N ILE A 103 8.34 2.28 -2.07
CA ILE A 103 7.58 1.74 -0.94
C ILE A 103 7.33 2.91 0.01
N PHE A 104 6.14 3.51 -0.05
CA PHE A 104 5.77 4.60 0.82
C PHE A 104 5.24 4.03 2.14
N CYS A 105 6.05 4.11 3.20
CA CYS A 105 5.85 3.28 4.39
C CYS A 105 4.53 3.51 5.11
N HIS A 106 3.97 4.75 5.11
CA HIS A 106 2.71 4.99 5.80
C HIS A 106 1.47 4.41 5.11
N ASN A 107 1.59 4.01 3.83
CA ASN A 107 0.49 3.37 3.09
C ASN A 107 0.41 1.87 3.40
N ASN A 108 1.50 1.25 3.85
CA ASN A 108 1.55 -0.18 4.14
C ASN A 108 0.61 -0.58 5.30
N PRO A 109 0.50 0.17 6.41
CA PRO A 109 -0.51 -0.10 7.44
C PRO A 109 -1.95 -0.08 6.94
N TRP A 110 -2.28 0.67 5.88
CA TRP A 110 -3.64 0.64 5.29
C TRP A 110 -3.94 -0.72 4.66
N VAL A 111 -2.95 -1.33 4.02
CA VAL A 111 -3.09 -2.69 3.48
C VAL A 111 -3.18 -3.70 4.62
N SER A 112 -2.33 -3.61 5.64
CA SER A 112 -2.42 -4.48 6.82
C SER A 112 -3.81 -4.41 7.47
N ILE A 113 -4.41 -3.21 7.60
CA ILE A 113 -5.78 -3.05 8.09
C ILE A 113 -6.79 -3.69 7.12
N ALA A 114 -6.65 -3.44 5.81
CA ALA A 114 -7.53 -4.00 4.79
C ALA A 114 -7.51 -5.55 4.82
N GLU A 115 -6.36 -6.15 4.98
CA GLU A 115 -6.18 -7.59 5.12
C GLU A 115 -6.89 -8.15 6.36
N THR A 116 -6.89 -7.41 7.49
CA THR A 116 -7.71 -7.82 8.65
C THR A 116 -9.20 -7.74 8.39
N VAL A 117 -9.66 -6.78 7.58
CA VAL A 117 -11.08 -6.63 7.20
C VAL A 117 -11.58 -7.82 6.38
N ILE A 118 -10.73 -8.41 5.55
CA ILE A 118 -11.04 -9.63 4.78
C ILE A 118 -10.66 -10.93 5.50
N ASP A 119 -10.32 -10.84 6.80
CA ASP A 119 -9.93 -11.96 7.67
C ASP A 119 -8.62 -12.68 7.29
N ASP A 120 -7.73 -12.04 6.53
CA ASP A 120 -6.39 -12.54 6.24
C ASP A 120 -5.35 -12.01 7.25
N LYS A 121 -5.44 -12.54 8.46
CA LYS A 121 -4.61 -12.12 9.60
C LYS A 121 -3.11 -12.40 9.41
N ASN A 122 -2.79 -13.48 8.71
CA ASN A 122 -1.41 -13.86 8.45
C ASN A 122 -0.74 -12.86 7.51
N ARG A 123 -1.40 -12.52 6.40
CA ARG A 123 -0.90 -11.54 5.45
C ARG A 123 -0.81 -10.15 6.07
N ALA A 124 -1.80 -9.76 6.88
CA ALA A 124 -1.77 -8.52 7.64
C ALA A 124 -0.53 -8.39 8.54
N PHE A 125 -0.17 -9.47 9.24
CA PHE A 125 1.02 -9.48 10.09
C PHE A 125 2.32 -9.50 9.29
N GLU A 126 2.39 -10.23 8.17
CA GLU A 126 3.57 -10.19 7.28
C GLU A 126 3.77 -8.80 6.70
N THR A 127 2.70 -8.12 6.26
CA THR A 127 2.75 -6.72 5.79
C THR A 127 3.32 -5.79 6.86
N TYR A 128 2.85 -5.94 8.11
CA TYR A 128 3.37 -5.18 9.25
C TYR A 128 4.87 -5.40 9.47
N LYS A 129 5.34 -6.63 9.48
CA LYS A 129 6.74 -6.97 9.75
C LYS A 129 7.71 -6.34 8.77
N LYS A 130 7.34 -6.21 7.50
CA LYS A 130 8.21 -5.69 6.44
C LYS A 130 8.67 -4.25 6.66
N ILE A 131 7.89 -3.44 7.37
CA ILE A 131 8.21 -2.03 7.62
C ILE A 131 8.49 -1.71 9.08
N CYS A 132 8.23 -2.65 10.00
CA CYS A 132 8.39 -2.42 11.42
C CYS A 132 9.88 -2.47 11.81
N PRO A 133 10.44 -1.40 12.41
CA PRO A 133 11.87 -1.33 12.74
C PRO A 133 12.40 -2.49 13.57
N ALA A 134 11.56 -3.08 14.43
CA ALA A 134 11.93 -4.22 15.25
C ALA A 134 12.27 -5.51 14.46
N TYR A 135 11.87 -5.59 13.20
CA TYR A 135 12.13 -6.75 12.33
C TYR A 135 13.16 -6.47 11.23
N LEU A 136 13.78 -5.28 11.22
CA LEU A 136 14.71 -4.86 10.16
C LEU A 136 16.18 -4.99 10.52
N GLU A 137 16.52 -5.54 11.69
CA GLU A 137 17.90 -5.64 12.17
C GLU A 137 18.79 -6.44 11.21
N GLU A 138 18.32 -7.60 10.72
CA GLU A 138 19.07 -8.46 9.81
C GLU A 138 19.38 -7.81 8.45
N ILE A 139 18.62 -6.80 8.07
CA ILE A 139 18.79 -6.05 6.82
C ILE A 139 19.26 -4.60 7.04
N SER A 140 19.76 -4.28 8.23
CA SER A 140 20.15 -2.92 8.62
C SER A 140 21.17 -2.28 7.67
N GLU A 141 22.11 -3.04 7.12
CA GLU A 141 23.09 -2.55 6.14
C GLU A 141 22.46 -2.15 4.79
N ILE A 142 21.30 -2.73 4.46
CA ILE A 142 20.52 -2.38 3.26
C ILE A 142 19.58 -1.22 3.60
N HIS A 143 18.85 -1.34 4.70
CA HIS A 143 17.83 -0.37 5.11
C HIS A 143 18.42 0.99 5.50
N ARG A 144 19.52 1.03 6.27
CA ARG A 144 20.34 2.24 6.53
C ARG A 144 19.63 3.41 7.20
N THR A 145 18.67 3.15 8.05
CA THR A 145 18.08 4.18 8.94
C THR A 145 18.49 3.92 10.38
N GLU A 146 18.19 4.87 11.24
CA GLU A 146 18.43 4.72 12.67
C GLU A 146 17.61 3.53 13.22
N PRO A 147 18.17 2.74 14.15
CA PRO A 147 17.46 1.68 14.84
C PRO A 147 16.15 2.18 15.46
N TYR A 148 15.09 1.38 15.37
CA TYR A 148 13.78 1.64 15.96
C TYR A 148 13.01 2.86 15.39
N VAL A 149 13.44 3.40 14.27
CA VAL A 149 12.79 4.55 13.61
C VAL A 149 12.11 4.14 12.33
N TYR A 150 10.85 4.53 12.16
CA TYR A 150 10.15 4.37 10.89
C TYR A 150 10.68 5.35 9.85
N SER A 151 10.90 4.86 8.64
CA SER A 151 11.20 5.68 7.47
C SER A 151 9.94 6.15 6.76
N GLN A 152 10.06 7.24 6.00
CA GLN A 152 8.99 7.71 5.13
C GLN A 152 8.81 6.77 3.94
N MET A 153 9.93 6.39 3.31
CA MET A 153 9.92 5.51 2.16
C MET A 153 11.12 4.56 2.15
N ILE A 154 10.95 3.46 1.46
CA ILE A 154 12.01 2.53 1.10
C ILE A 154 12.08 2.50 -0.43
N ALA A 155 13.29 2.46 -0.99
CA ALA A 155 13.48 2.37 -2.43
C ALA A 155 12.85 1.10 -3.00
N GLY A 156 11.97 1.27 -4.00
CA GLY A 156 11.25 0.18 -4.66
C GLY A 156 12.11 -0.63 -5.63
N LYS A 157 11.53 -1.66 -6.23
CA LYS A 157 12.27 -2.61 -7.09
C LYS A 157 12.91 -1.97 -8.34
N ASP A 158 12.36 -0.83 -8.80
CA ASP A 158 12.88 -0.12 -9.98
C ASP A 158 14.03 0.84 -9.63
N ALA A 159 14.32 1.03 -8.34
CA ALA A 159 15.41 1.86 -7.87
C ALA A 159 16.75 1.11 -7.88
N ALA A 160 17.84 1.83 -8.15
CA ALA A 160 19.20 1.27 -8.13
C ALA A 160 19.60 0.70 -6.76
N ARG A 161 19.01 1.19 -5.67
CA ARG A 161 19.27 0.73 -4.29
C ARG A 161 18.00 0.19 -3.64
N PHE A 162 17.41 -0.82 -4.25
CA PHE A 162 16.22 -1.48 -3.73
C PHE A 162 16.38 -1.90 -2.27
N GLY A 163 15.46 -1.46 -1.41
CA GLY A 163 15.46 -1.73 0.02
C GLY A 163 16.11 -0.64 0.88
N GLU A 164 16.81 0.36 0.28
CA GLU A 164 17.38 1.46 1.04
C GLU A 164 16.29 2.44 1.48
N ALA A 165 16.16 2.66 2.79
CA ALA A 165 15.18 3.58 3.35
C ALA A 165 15.67 5.03 3.32
N LYS A 166 14.71 5.96 3.32
CA LYS A 166 14.92 7.40 3.24
C LYS A 166 14.01 8.16 4.20
N ASN A 167 14.46 9.34 4.61
CA ASN A 167 13.68 10.29 5.40
C ASN A 167 13.08 9.66 6.67
N SER A 168 13.92 9.11 7.53
CA SER A 168 13.54 8.71 8.88
C SER A 168 12.97 9.90 9.67
N TRP A 169 12.10 9.66 10.62
CA TRP A 169 11.40 10.63 11.47
C TRP A 169 10.29 11.44 10.77
N LEU A 170 10.44 11.81 9.53
CA LEU A 170 9.52 12.69 8.78
C LEU A 170 8.40 11.88 8.12
N THR A 171 7.59 11.16 8.91
CA THR A 171 6.59 10.24 8.35
C THR A 171 5.39 10.04 9.27
N GLY A 172 4.23 9.80 8.66
CA GLY A 172 3.04 9.32 9.35
C GLY A 172 3.02 7.80 9.62
N THR A 173 4.09 7.07 9.25
CA THR A 173 4.14 5.61 9.36
C THR A 173 3.92 5.13 10.78
N ALA A 174 4.57 5.74 11.77
CA ALA A 174 4.43 5.35 13.19
C ALA A 174 2.98 5.48 13.68
N ALA A 175 2.28 6.56 13.33
CA ALA A 175 0.90 6.79 13.73
C ALA A 175 -0.06 5.78 13.09
N TRP A 176 0.10 5.52 11.79
CA TRP A 176 -0.71 4.53 11.09
C TRP A 176 -0.41 3.10 11.53
N THR A 177 0.86 2.77 11.81
CA THR A 177 1.24 1.48 12.37
C THR A 177 0.67 1.29 13.76
N PHE A 178 0.71 2.34 14.61
CA PHE A 178 0.06 2.30 15.92
C PHE A 178 -1.45 2.01 15.80
N THR A 179 -2.14 2.68 14.87
CA THR A 179 -3.56 2.42 14.60
C THR A 179 -3.79 0.98 14.13
N SER A 180 -2.99 0.50 13.17
CA SER A 180 -3.09 -0.87 12.65
C SER A 180 -2.92 -1.90 13.76
N ILE A 181 -1.87 -1.75 14.59
CA ILE A 181 -1.61 -2.70 15.67
C ILE A 181 -2.68 -2.63 16.75
N SER A 182 -2.95 -1.43 17.28
CA SER A 182 -3.79 -1.27 18.47
C SER A 182 -5.28 -1.54 18.20
N GLN A 183 -5.76 -1.30 16.98
CA GLN A 183 -7.18 -1.39 16.66
C GLN A 183 -7.55 -2.61 15.80
N TYR A 184 -6.59 -3.19 15.09
CA TYR A 184 -6.87 -4.25 14.12
C TYR A 184 -6.07 -5.53 14.38
N LEU A 185 -4.74 -5.48 14.42
CA LEU A 185 -3.91 -6.67 14.58
C LEU A 185 -3.92 -7.22 16.01
N SER A 186 -3.77 -6.37 17.01
CA SER A 186 -3.64 -6.80 18.42
C SER A 186 -5.00 -7.01 19.10
N LEU A 187 -5.99 -6.19 18.78
CA LEU A 187 -7.30 -6.24 19.44
C LEU A 187 -8.25 -7.29 18.85
N ILE A 188 -7.92 -7.94 17.75
CA ILE A 188 -8.70 -9.07 17.22
C ILE A 188 -8.86 -10.16 18.30
N HIS A 189 -7.85 -10.40 19.11
CA HIS A 189 -7.93 -11.36 20.22
C HIS A 189 -8.60 -10.81 21.49
N ILE A 190 -8.76 -9.50 21.60
CA ILE A 190 -9.35 -8.85 22.79
C ILE A 190 -10.83 -8.53 22.58
N SER A 191 -11.24 -8.23 21.36
CA SER A 191 -12.62 -7.89 21.02
C SER A 191 -13.53 -9.11 20.73
N GLU A 192 -12.99 -10.31 20.62
CA GLU A 192 -13.73 -11.56 20.45
C GLU A 192 -13.95 -12.42 21.71
N PRO A 193 -13.69 -12.02 22.95
CA PRO A 193 -13.76 -12.98 24.06
C PRO A 193 -15.15 -13.21 24.61
N THR A 194 -16.16 -12.49 24.20
CA THR A 194 -17.44 -12.58 24.93
C THR A 194 -18.64 -12.30 24.03
N ARG A 195 -18.87 -13.16 23.11
CA ARG A 195 -20.28 -13.45 22.75
C ARG A 195 -20.66 -14.75 23.45
N PRO A 196 -21.58 -14.66 24.43
CA PRO A 196 -22.14 -15.86 25.03
C PRO A 196 -22.98 -16.63 24.03
#